data_eaec2617c8fe21f87c11d589704f6f05
#
_entry.id   eaec2617c8fe21f87c11d589704f6f05
#
_cell.length_a   1.000
_cell.length_b   1.000
_cell.length_c   1.000
_cell.angle_alpha   90.00
_cell.angle_beta   90.00
_cell.angle_gamma   90.00
#
_symmetry.space_group_name_H-M   'P 1'
#
loop_
_entity.id
_entity.type
_entity.pdbx_description
1 polymer ?
#
loop_
_entity_poly.entity_id
_entity_poly.type
_entity_poly.pdbx_seq_one_letter_code
_entity_poly.pdbx_strand_id
1 'polypeptide(L)'
;MRDYAADDRVVLTLDAGGTNFVFGAMAGQEPVADALTRPARADDLDASLATIVDGFERVRAEVPRPPVAISFAFPGPCDYARGVVVAPPNLTAYRNVALGPMLEDHFGLPVFINNDGDLFAVGEAAAGLLPDVNARLERAGSPKRYQNLV
;
A
#
# COMPACT_ATOMS: atom_id res chain seq x y z
N MET A 1 13.76 17.28 2.10
CA MET A 1 12.73 16.22 1.96
C MET A 1 11.46 16.75 2.59
N ARG A 2 10.29 16.58 1.96
CA ARG A 2 9.02 16.98 2.62
C ARG A 2 8.83 16.07 3.84
N ASP A 3 8.44 16.65 4.96
CA ASP A 3 8.07 15.88 6.15
C ASP A 3 6.63 15.37 5.96
N TYR A 4 6.52 14.13 5.49
CA TYR A 4 5.23 13.48 5.28
C TYR A 4 4.63 12.94 6.60
N ALA A 5 5.38 12.92 7.69
CA ALA A 5 4.87 12.47 8.98
C ALA A 5 3.74 13.37 9.52
N ALA A 6 3.79 14.66 9.18
CA ALA A 6 2.78 15.64 9.56
C ALA A 6 1.64 15.81 8.53
N ASP A 7 1.62 15.02 7.46
CA ASP A 7 0.56 15.09 6.45
C ASP A 7 -0.72 14.45 7.00
N ASP A 8 -1.77 15.24 7.13
CA ASP A 8 -3.04 14.81 7.73
C ASP A 8 -4.08 14.28 6.73
N ARG A 9 -3.71 14.25 5.44
CA ARG A 9 -4.57 13.67 4.38
C ARG A 9 -4.66 12.16 4.55
N VAL A 10 -5.89 11.64 4.44
CA VAL A 10 -6.15 10.21 4.56
C VAL A 10 -5.92 9.51 3.23
N VAL A 11 -5.17 8.42 3.26
CA VAL A 11 -4.93 7.52 2.11
C VAL A 11 -5.41 6.13 2.49
N LEU A 12 -6.27 5.53 1.66
CA LEU A 12 -6.67 4.14 1.82
C LEU A 12 -5.52 3.23 1.38
N THR A 13 -5.28 2.16 2.13
CA THR A 13 -4.17 1.23 1.89
C THR A 13 -4.64 -0.21 1.78
N LEU A 14 -3.89 -1.02 1.05
CA LEU A 14 -4.08 -2.46 0.93
C LEU A 14 -2.71 -3.15 0.88
N ASP A 15 -2.55 -4.19 1.67
CA ASP A 15 -1.51 -5.19 1.50
C ASP A 15 -2.15 -6.42 0.84
N ALA A 16 -1.79 -6.67 -0.43
CA ALA A 16 -2.40 -7.71 -1.26
C ALA A 16 -1.57 -8.99 -1.22
N GLY A 17 -1.79 -9.82 -0.21
CA GLY A 17 -1.22 -11.15 -0.13
C GLY A 17 -1.99 -12.19 -0.99
N GLY A 18 -1.34 -13.30 -1.31
CA GLY A 18 -1.98 -14.38 -2.09
C GLY A 18 -3.11 -15.12 -1.36
N THR A 19 -3.15 -15.04 -0.03
CA THR A 19 -4.17 -15.70 0.82
C THR A 19 -5.17 -14.70 1.38
N ASN A 20 -4.68 -13.57 1.86
CA ASN A 20 -5.49 -12.53 2.48
C ASN A 20 -5.14 -11.16 1.93
N PHE A 21 -6.12 -10.30 1.89
CA PHE A 21 -6.02 -8.86 1.70
C PHE A 21 -6.17 -8.16 3.06
N VAL A 22 -5.27 -7.23 3.37
CA VAL A 22 -5.34 -6.42 4.57
C VAL A 22 -5.54 -4.96 4.19
N PHE A 23 -6.71 -4.43 4.48
CA PHE A 23 -7.10 -3.05 4.19
C PHE A 23 -6.85 -2.17 5.41
N GLY A 24 -6.53 -0.91 5.17
CA GLY A 24 -6.33 0.08 6.20
C GLY A 24 -6.42 1.50 5.64
N ALA A 25 -6.17 2.46 6.50
CA ALA A 25 -6.03 3.87 6.12
C ALA A 25 -4.95 4.54 6.96
N MET A 26 -4.18 5.40 6.33
CA MET A 26 -3.07 6.13 6.95
C MET A 26 -3.26 7.64 6.77
N ALA A 27 -2.81 8.40 7.76
CA ALA A 27 -2.55 9.84 7.65
C ALA A 27 -1.14 10.10 8.18
N GLY A 28 -0.26 10.60 7.33
CA GLY A 28 1.17 10.66 7.66
C GLY A 28 1.74 9.27 7.91
N GLN A 29 2.21 9.03 9.13
CA GLN A 29 2.76 7.75 9.58
C GLN A 29 1.81 6.99 10.53
N GLU A 30 0.61 7.51 10.76
CA GLU A 30 -0.32 6.94 11.74
C GLU A 30 -1.49 6.23 11.06
N PRO A 31 -1.86 5.02 11.50
CA PRO A 31 -3.11 4.39 11.08
C PRO A 31 -4.30 5.18 11.63
N VAL A 32 -5.32 5.40 10.77
CA VAL A 32 -6.53 6.17 11.12
C VAL A 32 -7.81 5.35 11.00
N ALA A 33 -7.69 4.06 10.76
CA ALA A 33 -8.76 3.07 10.81
C ALA A 33 -8.19 1.72 11.28
N ASP A 34 -9.03 0.87 11.83
CA ASP A 34 -8.66 -0.50 12.17
C ASP A 34 -8.36 -1.32 10.90
N ALA A 35 -7.39 -2.22 11.00
CA ALA A 35 -7.04 -3.09 9.89
C ALA A 35 -8.15 -4.12 9.63
N LEU A 36 -8.62 -4.19 8.39
CA LEU A 36 -9.65 -5.12 7.94
C LEU A 36 -9.02 -6.23 7.10
N THR A 37 -9.07 -7.48 7.56
CA THR A 37 -8.58 -8.64 6.81
C THR A 37 -9.71 -9.37 6.10
N ARG A 38 -9.50 -9.73 4.83
CA ARG A 38 -10.42 -10.52 3.99
C ARG A 38 -9.67 -11.59 3.19
N PRO A 39 -10.30 -12.74 2.88
CA PRO A 39 -9.72 -13.73 1.97
C PRO A 39 -9.50 -13.14 0.58
N ALA A 40 -8.32 -13.37 -0.03
CA ALA A 40 -7.95 -12.81 -1.34
C ALA A 40 -8.74 -13.43 -2.51
N ARG A 41 -9.23 -14.68 -2.37
CA ARG A 41 -9.91 -15.45 -3.44
C ARG A 41 -9.11 -15.47 -4.73
N ALA A 42 -7.83 -15.84 -4.61
CA ALA A 42 -6.80 -15.70 -5.63
C ALA A 42 -7.08 -16.36 -6.98
N ASP A 43 -7.97 -17.36 -7.00
CA ASP A 43 -8.39 -18.18 -8.15
C ASP A 43 -9.71 -17.73 -8.80
N ASP A 44 -10.43 -16.77 -8.18
CA ASP A 44 -11.70 -16.22 -8.67
C ASP A 44 -11.58 -14.70 -8.81
N LEU A 45 -11.42 -14.20 -10.04
CA LEU A 45 -11.20 -12.78 -10.30
C LEU A 45 -12.37 -11.92 -9.83
N ASP A 46 -13.59 -12.29 -10.16
CA ASP A 46 -14.77 -11.48 -9.84
C ASP A 46 -14.97 -11.39 -8.33
N ALA A 47 -14.83 -12.51 -7.62
CA ALA A 47 -14.91 -12.54 -6.17
C ALA A 47 -13.75 -11.78 -5.51
N SER A 48 -12.54 -11.84 -6.08
CA SER A 48 -11.37 -11.11 -5.60
C SER A 48 -11.54 -9.60 -5.78
N LEU A 49 -11.98 -9.16 -6.97
CA LEU A 49 -12.26 -7.74 -7.24
C LEU A 49 -13.38 -7.20 -6.35
N ALA A 50 -14.45 -7.97 -6.16
CA ALA A 50 -15.54 -7.61 -5.24
C ALA A 50 -15.02 -7.48 -3.80
N THR A 51 -14.10 -8.35 -3.37
CA THR A 51 -13.45 -8.26 -2.06
C THR A 51 -12.62 -6.98 -1.92
N ILE A 52 -11.90 -6.56 -2.97
CA ILE A 52 -11.11 -5.33 -2.95
C ILE A 52 -12.01 -4.11 -2.83
N VAL A 53 -13.08 -4.05 -3.62
CA VAL A 53 -14.05 -2.94 -3.56
C VAL A 53 -14.73 -2.88 -2.19
N ASP A 54 -15.30 -3.99 -1.69
CA ASP A 54 -15.95 -4.05 -0.35
C ASP A 54 -14.98 -3.66 0.77
N GLY A 55 -13.74 -4.11 0.70
CA GLY A 55 -12.73 -3.80 1.71
C GLY A 55 -12.42 -2.31 1.78
N PHE A 56 -12.19 -1.66 0.65
CA PHE A 56 -11.96 -0.21 0.61
C PHE A 56 -13.21 0.60 1.01
N GLU A 57 -14.41 0.20 0.59
CA GLU A 57 -15.65 0.88 1.00
C GLU A 57 -15.86 0.82 2.52
N ARG A 58 -15.58 -0.30 3.16
CA ARG A 58 -15.70 -0.46 4.61
C ARG A 58 -14.70 0.43 5.35
N VAL A 59 -13.43 0.40 4.96
CA VAL A 59 -12.42 1.26 5.58
C VAL A 59 -12.73 2.74 5.32
N ARG A 60 -13.20 3.09 4.10
CA ARG A 60 -13.63 4.46 3.78
C ARG A 60 -14.76 4.97 4.68
N ALA A 61 -15.66 4.09 5.11
CA ALA A 61 -16.75 4.45 6.00
C ALA A 61 -16.31 4.71 7.46
N GLU A 62 -15.14 4.21 7.86
CA GLU A 62 -14.61 4.31 9.23
C GLU A 62 -13.59 5.45 9.42
N VAL A 63 -13.05 6.00 8.33
CA VAL A 63 -12.03 7.07 8.45
C VAL A 63 -12.64 8.40 8.90
N PRO A 64 -11.90 9.19 9.68
CA PRO A 64 -12.39 10.44 10.27
C PRO A 64 -12.59 11.57 9.26
N ARG A 65 -12.01 11.45 8.06
CA ARG A 65 -12.06 12.43 6.97
C ARG A 65 -12.10 11.73 5.62
N PRO A 66 -12.68 12.35 4.57
CA PRO A 66 -12.67 11.79 3.23
C PRO A 66 -11.25 11.47 2.75
N PRO A 67 -10.98 10.27 2.24
CA PRO A 67 -9.66 9.94 1.69
C PRO A 67 -9.39 10.73 0.40
N VAL A 68 -8.12 11.02 0.15
CA VAL A 68 -7.67 11.77 -1.03
C VAL A 68 -7.03 10.87 -2.10
N ALA A 69 -6.69 9.63 -1.75
CA ALA A 69 -6.08 8.67 -2.66
C ALA A 69 -6.28 7.23 -2.14
N ILE A 70 -6.04 6.28 -3.02
CA ILE A 70 -5.80 4.87 -2.71
C ILE A 70 -4.34 4.56 -3.08
N SER A 71 -3.57 3.96 -2.16
CA SER A 71 -2.19 3.57 -2.43
C SER A 71 -1.89 2.20 -1.81
N PHE A 72 -1.39 1.27 -2.62
CA PHE A 72 -1.22 -0.09 -2.12
C PHE A 72 -0.09 -0.88 -2.79
N ALA A 73 0.33 -1.93 -2.07
CA ALA A 73 1.22 -2.95 -2.55
C ALA A 73 0.46 -4.02 -3.33
N PHE A 74 0.97 -4.42 -4.48
CA PHE A 74 0.44 -5.55 -5.23
C PHE A 74 1.58 -6.40 -5.81
N PRO A 75 1.51 -7.74 -5.70
CA PRO A 75 2.60 -8.59 -6.20
C PRO A 75 2.72 -8.50 -7.71
N GLY A 76 3.96 -8.50 -8.20
CA GLY A 76 4.26 -8.47 -9.62
C GLY A 76 4.16 -9.85 -10.31
N PRO A 77 4.25 -9.85 -11.65
CA PRO A 77 4.53 -8.70 -12.52
C PRO A 77 3.32 -7.79 -12.75
N CYS A 78 3.57 -6.47 -12.69
CA CYS A 78 2.59 -5.43 -12.95
C CYS A 78 3.20 -4.31 -13.81
N ASP A 79 2.40 -3.67 -14.64
CA ASP A 79 2.70 -2.35 -15.16
C ASP A 79 2.23 -1.32 -14.13
N TYR A 80 3.10 -0.99 -13.19
CA TYR A 80 2.77 -0.12 -12.05
C TYR A 80 2.42 1.30 -12.50
N ALA A 81 3.05 1.79 -13.56
CA ALA A 81 2.76 3.13 -14.09
C ALA A 81 1.34 3.25 -14.65
N ARG A 82 0.79 2.16 -15.17
CA ARG A 82 -0.57 2.10 -15.73
C ARG A 82 -1.58 1.45 -14.78
N GLY A 83 -1.14 0.93 -13.65
CA GLY A 83 -2.00 0.20 -12.72
C GLY A 83 -2.56 -1.12 -13.29
N VAL A 84 -1.79 -1.79 -14.18
CA VAL A 84 -2.22 -3.05 -14.82
C VAL A 84 -1.50 -4.23 -14.21
N VAL A 85 -2.25 -5.13 -13.59
CA VAL A 85 -1.74 -6.39 -13.04
C VAL A 85 -1.62 -7.41 -14.18
N VAL A 86 -0.40 -7.89 -14.45
CA VAL A 86 -0.14 -8.73 -15.62
C VAL A 86 -0.40 -10.20 -15.34
N ALA A 87 0.32 -10.83 -14.43
CA ALA A 87 0.14 -12.25 -14.07
C ALA A 87 0.90 -12.59 -12.77
N PRO A 88 0.51 -12.11 -11.60
CA PRO A 88 1.18 -12.45 -10.35
C PRO A 88 1.01 -13.95 -10.03
N PRO A 89 2.07 -14.64 -9.61
CA PRO A 89 2.02 -16.08 -9.41
C PRO A 89 1.09 -16.52 -8.27
N ASN A 90 0.91 -15.67 -7.27
CA ASN A 90 0.09 -15.94 -6.09
C ASN A 90 -1.38 -15.50 -6.22
N LEU A 91 -1.73 -14.81 -7.32
CA LEU A 91 -3.08 -14.33 -7.64
C LEU A 91 -3.39 -14.75 -9.08
N THR A 92 -3.59 -16.03 -9.29
CA THR A 92 -3.59 -16.68 -10.60
C THR A 92 -4.73 -16.25 -11.54
N ALA A 93 -5.82 -15.72 -10.97
CA ALA A 93 -6.93 -15.19 -11.75
C ALA A 93 -6.62 -13.83 -12.39
N TYR A 94 -5.61 -13.10 -11.87
CA TYR A 94 -5.24 -11.77 -12.40
C TYR A 94 -4.37 -11.91 -13.66
N ARG A 95 -4.97 -11.66 -14.81
CA ARG A 95 -4.28 -11.66 -16.10
C ARG A 95 -4.65 -10.43 -16.91
N ASN A 96 -3.72 -9.49 -17.03
CA ASN A 96 -3.91 -8.20 -17.70
C ASN A 96 -5.12 -7.41 -17.17
N VAL A 97 -5.27 -7.37 -15.85
CA VAL A 97 -6.36 -6.67 -15.18
C VAL A 97 -5.96 -5.20 -14.94
N ALA A 98 -6.72 -4.27 -15.48
CA ALA A 98 -6.52 -2.82 -15.28
C ALA A 98 -7.06 -2.38 -13.90
N LEU A 99 -6.45 -2.92 -12.84
CA LEU A 99 -6.91 -2.75 -11.46
C LEU A 99 -6.91 -1.28 -11.01
N GLY A 100 -5.85 -0.54 -11.32
CA GLY A 100 -5.75 0.89 -11.01
C GLY A 100 -6.90 1.70 -11.62
N PRO A 101 -7.04 1.71 -12.96
CA PRO A 101 -8.15 2.40 -13.65
C PRO A 101 -9.54 2.00 -13.16
N MET A 102 -9.76 0.70 -12.89
CA MET A 102 -11.05 0.22 -12.36
C MET A 102 -11.38 0.81 -10.99
N LEU A 103 -10.38 0.88 -10.10
CA LEU A 103 -10.57 1.47 -8.77
C LEU A 103 -10.69 3.00 -8.84
N GLU A 104 -9.97 3.67 -9.74
CA GLU A 104 -10.11 5.11 -9.99
C GLU A 104 -11.53 5.46 -10.43
N ASP A 105 -12.08 4.68 -11.37
CA ASP A 105 -13.46 4.86 -11.88
C ASP A 105 -14.49 4.65 -10.75
N HIS A 106 -14.30 3.62 -9.92
CA HIS A 106 -15.25 3.28 -8.86
C HIS A 106 -15.24 4.30 -7.71
N PHE A 107 -14.03 4.70 -7.24
CA PHE A 107 -13.88 5.53 -6.04
C PHE A 107 -13.82 7.03 -6.33
N GLY A 108 -13.55 7.44 -7.57
CA GLY A 108 -13.30 8.83 -7.94
C GLY A 108 -12.03 9.40 -7.29
N LEU A 109 -11.06 8.55 -6.97
CA LEU A 109 -9.81 8.89 -6.30
C LEU A 109 -8.61 8.43 -7.15
N PRO A 110 -7.48 9.16 -7.13
CA PRO A 110 -6.25 8.67 -7.74
C PRO A 110 -5.79 7.37 -7.05
N VAL A 111 -5.33 6.41 -7.86
CA VAL A 111 -4.89 5.09 -7.39
C VAL A 111 -3.41 4.88 -7.73
N PHE A 112 -2.63 4.53 -6.72
CA PHE A 112 -1.22 4.26 -6.83
C PHE A 112 -0.94 2.81 -6.45
N ILE A 113 -0.46 2.02 -7.40
CA ILE A 113 -0.03 0.63 -7.17
C ILE A 113 1.49 0.59 -7.28
N ASN A 114 2.14 -0.11 -6.37
CA ASN A 114 3.58 -0.34 -6.46
C ASN A 114 3.93 -1.79 -6.05
N ASN A 115 5.17 -2.18 -6.29
CA ASN A 115 5.68 -3.47 -5.85
C ASN A 115 5.71 -3.55 -4.31
N ASP A 116 5.41 -4.70 -3.76
CA ASP A 116 5.42 -4.95 -2.32
C ASP A 116 6.83 -4.81 -1.72
N GLY A 117 7.85 -5.34 -2.38
CA GLY A 117 9.25 -5.18 -1.97
C GLY A 117 9.74 -3.73 -2.04
N ASP A 118 9.38 -3.01 -3.10
CA ASP A 118 9.72 -1.59 -3.24
C ASP A 118 9.07 -0.73 -2.15
N LEU A 119 7.79 -0.95 -1.86
CA LEU A 119 7.09 -0.23 -0.79
C LEU A 119 7.63 -0.59 0.59
N PHE A 120 8.00 -1.85 0.83
CA PHE A 120 8.67 -2.26 2.06
C PHE A 120 10.00 -1.49 2.24
N ALA A 121 10.85 -1.47 1.20
CA ALA A 121 12.13 -0.75 1.24
C ALA A 121 11.94 0.76 1.48
N VAL A 122 10.96 1.38 0.82
CA VAL A 122 10.63 2.80 1.05
C VAL A 122 10.14 3.05 2.47
N GLY A 123 9.29 2.18 3.01
CA GLY A 123 8.80 2.26 4.39
C GLY A 123 9.94 2.17 5.41
N GLU A 124 10.83 1.20 5.26
CA GLU A 124 12.01 1.02 6.10
C GLU A 124 13.00 2.20 6.01
N ALA A 125 13.09 2.81 4.82
CA ALA A 125 13.93 3.99 4.63
C ALA A 125 13.34 5.25 5.27
N ALA A 126 12.02 5.40 5.25
CA ALA A 126 11.32 6.61 5.69
C ALA A 126 11.04 6.62 7.20
N ALA A 127 10.60 5.49 7.76
CA ALA A 127 10.07 5.41 9.12
C ALA A 127 10.49 4.12 9.88
N GLY A 128 11.28 3.24 9.26
CA GLY A 128 11.66 1.95 9.83
C GLY A 128 13.12 1.89 10.30
N LEU A 129 13.82 0.85 9.85
CA LEU A 129 15.17 0.50 10.33
C LEU A 129 16.22 1.57 10.00
N LEU A 130 16.17 2.19 8.82
CA LEU A 130 17.22 3.11 8.38
C LEU A 130 17.37 4.35 9.27
N PRO A 131 16.29 5.12 9.59
CA PRO A 131 16.39 6.23 10.53
C PRO A 131 16.79 5.79 11.93
N ASP A 132 16.35 4.62 12.41
CA ASP A 132 16.74 4.10 13.75
C ASP A 132 18.24 3.78 13.82
N VAL A 133 18.79 3.12 12.82
CA VAL A 133 20.24 2.85 12.74
C VAL A 133 21.05 4.14 12.71
N ASN A 134 20.63 5.13 11.91
CA ASN A 134 21.32 6.42 11.85
C ASN A 134 21.26 7.18 13.18
N ALA A 135 20.13 7.14 13.87
CA ALA A 135 19.99 7.74 15.21
C ALA A 135 20.87 7.05 16.27
N ARG A 136 21.03 5.71 16.19
CA ARG A 136 21.95 4.95 17.06
C ARG A 136 23.40 5.31 16.79
N LEU A 137 23.80 5.42 15.51
CA LEU A 137 25.16 5.85 15.13
C LEU A 137 25.46 7.25 15.62
N GLU A 138 24.51 8.17 15.52
CA GLU A 138 24.66 9.52 16.03
C GLU A 138 24.88 9.57 17.55
N ARG A 139 24.04 8.85 18.32
CA ARG A 139 24.20 8.72 19.78
C ARG A 139 25.55 8.10 20.18
N ALA A 140 26.09 7.22 19.34
CA ALA A 140 27.40 6.62 19.52
C ALA A 140 28.59 7.50 19.07
N GLY A 141 28.35 8.73 18.62
CA GLY A 141 29.38 9.64 18.10
C GLY A 141 30.01 9.20 16.79
N SER A 142 29.39 8.28 16.05
CA SER A 142 29.90 7.80 14.77
C SER A 142 29.65 8.82 13.66
N PRO A 143 30.62 9.09 12.76
CA PRO A 143 30.42 9.92 11.59
C PRO A 143 29.66 9.20 10.45
N LYS A 144 29.44 7.89 10.57
CA LYS A 144 28.76 7.11 9.52
C LYS A 144 27.29 7.43 9.46
N ARG A 145 26.74 7.50 8.23
CA ARG A 145 25.31 7.60 7.94
C ARG A 145 24.99 6.71 6.75
N TYR A 146 23.92 5.96 6.85
CA TYR A 146 23.40 5.13 5.77
C TYR A 146 22.24 5.85 5.08
N GLN A 147 22.15 5.71 3.75
CA GLN A 147 21.13 6.38 2.92
C GLN A 147 20.38 5.40 2.03
N ASN A 148 20.88 4.17 1.87
CA ASN A 148 20.32 3.16 0.99
C ASN A 148 20.00 1.88 1.78
N LEU A 149 18.91 1.23 1.38
CA LEU A 149 18.55 -0.13 1.75
C LEU A 149 18.68 -1.03 0.52
N VAL A 150 19.14 -2.25 0.72
CA VAL A 150 19.28 -3.27 -0.33
C VAL A 150 18.57 -4.54 0.14
#